data_3c9fb09ebece7bd0e5ad3c34c09923ba
#
_entry.id   3c9fb09ebece7bd0e5ad3c34c09923ba
#
_cell.length_a   1.000
_cell.length_b   1.000
_cell.length_c   1.000
_cell.angle_alpha   90.00
_cell.angle_beta   90.00
_cell.angle_gamma   90.00
#
_symmetry.space_group_name_H-M   'P 1'
#
loop_
_entity.id
_entity.type
_entity.pdbx_description
1 polymer ?
#
loop_
_entity_poly.entity_id
_entity_poly.type
_entity_poly.pdbx_seq_one_letter_code
_entity_poly.pdbx_strand_id
1 'polypeptide(L)'
;MSKPLQVKQIDTDVLIIGGGTAGCYAALTISRNSDVSVLVAEKANIKRSGCLAAGVNAINAYIVKGRRPQDYVDYATKDAAGIVRNDLLLTAAEEFNEVTADMEKLGLVILKDENGDYVARGNRNIKINGENFKPLLADAVYKSKNVDVLNYVNITDLLTENGSVYGAVGFSIMEETAYVIHAKAVLIATGGAAGIYKPNNPGFSRHKMWYPPFNTGAGYAMGLLSGAEMTTFEMRFIALRCKDTIAPTGTI
;
A
#
# COMPACT_ATOMS: atom_id res chain seq x y z
N MET A 1 -29.95 -22.80 14.21
CA MET A 1 -28.73 -22.81 15.05
C MET A 1 -27.59 -22.23 14.19
N SER A 2 -26.91 -21.17 14.64
CA SER A 2 -25.71 -20.66 13.97
C SER A 2 -24.64 -21.76 14.02
N LYS A 3 -23.89 -21.93 12.91
CA LYS A 3 -22.73 -22.82 12.93
C LYS A 3 -21.72 -22.25 13.92
N PRO A 4 -20.97 -23.08 14.66
CA PRO A 4 -19.94 -22.61 15.55
C PRO A 4 -18.83 -21.91 14.72
N LEU A 5 -18.33 -20.81 15.23
CA LEU A 5 -17.19 -20.08 14.64
C LEU A 5 -15.98 -21.02 14.57
N GLN A 6 -15.46 -21.25 13.38
CA GLN A 6 -14.24 -22.03 13.21
C GLN A 6 -13.03 -21.14 13.53
N VAL A 7 -12.10 -21.62 14.35
CA VAL A 7 -10.83 -20.93 14.61
C VAL A 7 -9.71 -21.65 13.86
N LYS A 8 -8.98 -20.93 13.01
CA LYS A 8 -7.78 -21.41 12.30
C LYS A 8 -6.55 -20.74 12.88
N GLN A 9 -5.55 -21.54 13.20
CA GLN A 9 -4.23 -21.07 13.60
C GLN A 9 -3.26 -21.19 12.43
N ILE A 10 -2.42 -20.19 12.23
CA ILE A 10 -1.41 -20.13 11.15
C ILE A 10 -0.13 -19.60 11.75
N ASP A 11 0.99 -20.24 11.42
CA ASP A 11 2.33 -19.77 11.74
C ASP A 11 3.03 -19.31 10.48
N THR A 12 3.72 -18.16 10.55
CA THR A 12 4.52 -17.61 9.45
C THR A 12 5.72 -16.84 10.01
N ASP A 13 6.75 -16.63 9.21
CA ASP A 13 7.86 -15.78 9.65
C ASP A 13 7.48 -14.29 9.57
N VAL A 14 6.83 -13.89 8.48
CA VAL A 14 6.41 -12.49 8.25
C VAL A 14 4.93 -12.44 7.91
N LEU A 15 4.17 -11.68 8.69
CA LEU A 15 2.80 -11.32 8.37
C LEU A 15 2.74 -9.92 7.76
N ILE A 16 2.12 -9.80 6.59
CA ILE A 16 1.84 -8.51 5.94
C ILE A 16 0.34 -8.24 6.01
N ILE A 17 -0.06 -7.17 6.69
CA ILE A 17 -1.46 -6.77 6.83
C ILE A 17 -1.78 -5.72 5.78
N GLY A 18 -2.54 -6.11 4.77
CA GLY A 18 -2.91 -5.30 3.62
C GLY A 18 -2.13 -5.69 2.35
N GLY A 19 -2.86 -6.19 1.36
CA GLY A 19 -2.35 -6.60 0.04
C GLY A 19 -2.44 -5.50 -1.02
N GLY A 20 -2.32 -4.23 -0.63
CA GLY A 20 -2.17 -3.10 -1.55
C GLY A 20 -0.83 -3.13 -2.28
N THR A 21 -0.44 -2.04 -2.94
CA THR A 21 0.84 -1.95 -3.66
C THR A 21 2.02 -2.18 -2.72
N ALA A 22 2.03 -1.50 -1.58
CA ALA A 22 3.11 -1.61 -0.60
C ALA A 22 3.25 -3.05 -0.06
N GLY A 23 2.12 -3.67 0.36
CA GLY A 23 2.16 -5.04 0.87
C GLY A 23 2.55 -6.07 -0.17
N CYS A 24 2.06 -5.97 -1.40
CA CYS A 24 2.48 -6.86 -2.49
C CYS A 24 3.97 -6.69 -2.82
N TYR A 25 4.45 -5.44 -2.91
CA TYR A 25 5.87 -5.21 -3.22
C TYR A 25 6.79 -5.69 -2.08
N ALA A 26 6.40 -5.46 -0.83
CA ALA A 26 7.13 -5.98 0.33
C ALA A 26 7.21 -7.52 0.30
N ALA A 27 6.09 -8.20 0.03
CA ALA A 27 6.07 -9.65 -0.11
C ALA A 27 7.03 -10.14 -1.21
N LEU A 28 7.04 -9.48 -2.37
CA LEU A 28 7.95 -9.79 -3.47
C LEU A 28 9.42 -9.57 -3.08
N THR A 29 9.72 -8.46 -2.41
CA THR A 29 11.07 -8.13 -1.96
C THR A 29 11.59 -9.16 -0.97
N ILE A 30 10.77 -9.53 0.03
CA ILE A 30 11.13 -10.57 1.01
C ILE A 30 11.37 -11.90 0.29
N SER A 31 10.44 -12.31 -0.57
CA SER A 31 10.52 -13.58 -1.30
C SER A 31 11.74 -13.70 -2.22
N ARG A 32 12.19 -12.59 -2.80
CA ARG A 32 13.38 -12.57 -3.67
C ARG A 32 14.69 -12.62 -2.91
N ASN A 33 14.70 -12.16 -1.67
CA ASN A 33 15.92 -11.98 -0.88
C ASN A 33 16.04 -12.97 0.28
N SER A 34 15.04 -13.83 0.51
CA SER A 34 15.06 -14.82 1.60
C SER A 34 14.10 -15.98 1.32
N ASP A 35 14.29 -17.08 2.06
CA ASP A 35 13.42 -18.25 2.03
C ASP A 35 12.39 -18.25 3.18
N VAL A 36 12.26 -17.15 3.93
CA VAL A 36 11.30 -17.07 5.04
C VAL A 36 9.87 -17.13 4.52
N SER A 37 8.98 -17.72 5.31
CA SER A 37 7.56 -17.77 4.96
C SER A 37 6.89 -16.40 5.13
N VAL A 38 6.08 -16.01 4.17
CA VAL A 38 5.36 -14.75 4.16
C VAL A 38 3.88 -15.01 4.01
N LEU A 39 3.07 -14.41 4.86
CA LEU A 39 1.61 -14.43 4.74
C LEU A 39 1.10 -13.01 4.50
N VAL A 40 0.37 -12.82 3.40
CA VAL A 40 -0.33 -11.55 3.12
C VAL A 40 -1.81 -11.71 3.49
N ALA A 41 -2.28 -10.97 4.48
CA ALA A 41 -3.70 -10.91 4.85
C ALA A 41 -4.35 -9.66 4.26
N GLU A 42 -5.33 -9.84 3.38
CA GLU A 42 -6.04 -8.77 2.68
C GLU A 42 -7.54 -8.86 2.93
N LYS A 43 -8.15 -7.77 3.41
CA LYS A 43 -9.61 -7.74 3.66
C LYS A 43 -10.48 -7.80 2.41
N ALA A 44 -9.91 -7.42 1.25
CA ALA A 44 -10.55 -7.59 -0.05
C ALA A 44 -9.83 -8.68 -0.86
N ASN A 45 -9.46 -8.40 -2.10
CA ASN A 45 -8.68 -9.32 -2.94
C ASN A 45 -7.45 -8.60 -3.48
N ILE A 46 -6.27 -9.20 -3.34
CA ILE A 46 -5.00 -8.56 -3.73
C ILE A 46 -4.95 -8.19 -5.22
N LYS A 47 -5.73 -8.84 -6.08
CA LYS A 47 -5.76 -8.51 -7.53
C LYS A 47 -6.24 -7.09 -7.80
N ARG A 48 -7.13 -6.56 -6.96
CA ARG A 48 -7.76 -5.26 -7.15
C ARG A 48 -7.96 -4.49 -5.84
N SER A 49 -7.13 -4.71 -4.82
CA SER A 49 -7.15 -3.92 -3.57
C SER A 49 -6.18 -2.75 -3.61
N GLY A 50 -6.43 -1.76 -2.74
CA GLY A 50 -5.60 -0.56 -2.59
C GLY A 50 -5.89 0.54 -3.62
N CYS A 51 -5.20 1.68 -3.46
CA CYS A 51 -5.45 2.87 -4.27
C CYS A 51 -5.11 2.69 -5.76
N LEU A 52 -4.10 1.87 -6.09
CA LEU A 52 -3.70 1.62 -7.48
C LEU A 52 -4.61 0.64 -8.22
N ALA A 53 -5.62 0.08 -7.55
CA ALA A 53 -6.59 -0.83 -8.17
C ALA A 53 -7.40 -0.19 -9.29
N ALA A 54 -7.59 1.14 -9.25
CA ALA A 54 -8.29 1.92 -10.26
C ALA A 54 -7.42 2.22 -11.50
N GLY A 55 -6.13 1.87 -11.45
CA GLY A 55 -5.14 2.26 -12.46
C GLY A 55 -4.57 3.66 -12.21
N VAL A 56 -3.40 3.90 -12.73
CA VAL A 56 -2.68 5.18 -12.64
C VAL A 56 -1.96 5.48 -13.94
N ASN A 57 -1.76 6.76 -14.24
CA ASN A 57 -1.10 7.21 -15.48
C ASN A 57 0.29 7.82 -15.27
N ALA A 58 0.76 7.83 -14.03
CA ALA A 58 2.08 8.34 -13.68
C ALA A 58 2.61 7.67 -12.41
N ILE A 59 3.93 7.51 -12.35
CA ILE A 59 4.66 7.32 -11.10
C ILE A 59 5.14 8.69 -10.66
N ASN A 60 4.72 9.12 -9.47
CA ASN A 60 5.00 10.46 -8.94
C ASN A 60 6.24 10.51 -8.05
N ALA A 61 6.90 9.39 -7.86
CA ALA A 61 8.11 9.23 -7.08
C ALA A 61 9.17 8.60 -7.99
N TYR A 62 9.90 9.46 -8.72
CA TYR A 62 10.94 9.06 -9.65
C TYR A 62 12.03 10.14 -9.72
N ILE A 63 13.28 9.74 -9.71
CA ILE A 63 14.41 10.66 -9.84
C ILE A 63 14.71 10.80 -11.33
N VAL A 64 14.21 11.89 -11.93
CA VAL A 64 14.41 12.18 -13.36
C VAL A 64 15.86 12.55 -13.64
N LYS A 65 16.28 12.35 -14.89
CA LYS A 65 17.65 12.66 -15.35
C LYS A 65 18.08 14.09 -14.94
N GLY A 66 19.25 14.20 -14.34
CA GLY A 66 19.79 15.47 -13.83
C GLY A 66 19.30 15.87 -12.42
N ARG A 67 18.52 15.04 -11.77
CA ARG A 67 18.09 15.18 -10.37
C ARG A 67 18.79 14.15 -9.48
N ARG A 68 18.74 14.39 -8.17
CA ARG A 68 19.29 13.51 -7.13
C ARG A 68 18.17 13.14 -6.15
N PRO A 69 18.29 12.03 -5.39
CA PRO A 69 17.37 11.67 -4.33
C PRO A 69 17.10 12.82 -3.34
N GLN A 70 18.13 13.60 -2.99
CA GLN A 70 18.00 14.76 -2.11
C GLN A 70 17.02 15.82 -2.66
N ASP A 71 16.98 16.03 -3.98
CA ASP A 71 16.05 17.01 -4.59
C ASP A 71 14.58 16.62 -4.36
N TYR A 72 14.29 15.31 -4.23
CA TYR A 72 12.97 14.83 -3.85
C TYR A 72 12.67 15.09 -2.36
N VAL A 73 13.64 14.86 -1.50
CA VAL A 73 13.51 15.14 -0.05
C VAL A 73 13.27 16.62 0.18
N ASP A 74 14.04 17.50 -0.47
CA ASP A 74 13.89 18.95 -0.36
C ASP A 74 12.50 19.42 -0.82
N TYR A 75 12.01 18.85 -1.93
CA TYR A 75 10.66 19.09 -2.41
C TYR A 75 9.61 18.66 -1.37
N ALA A 76 9.68 17.43 -0.87
CA ALA A 76 8.70 16.90 0.07
C ALA A 76 8.73 17.66 1.41
N THR A 77 9.91 18.04 1.88
CA THR A 77 10.09 18.87 3.09
C THR A 77 9.42 20.23 2.94
N LYS A 78 9.60 20.87 1.79
CA LYS A 78 8.95 22.15 1.49
C LYS A 78 7.44 22.02 1.39
N ASP A 79 6.95 21.00 0.68
CA ASP A 79 5.52 20.74 0.46
C ASP A 79 4.79 20.45 1.78
N ALA A 80 5.44 19.76 2.70
CA ALA A 80 4.94 19.42 4.02
C ALA A 80 5.30 20.43 5.12
N ALA A 81 5.73 21.63 4.77
CA ALA A 81 6.12 22.68 5.72
C ALA A 81 7.11 22.20 6.81
N GLY A 82 8.01 21.28 6.47
CA GLY A 82 9.00 20.71 7.38
C GLY A 82 8.54 19.52 8.21
N ILE A 83 7.26 19.15 8.15
CA ILE A 83 6.70 18.03 8.94
C ILE A 83 6.91 16.71 8.20
N VAL A 84 8.15 16.27 8.12
CA VAL A 84 8.55 14.99 7.48
C VAL A 84 9.78 14.39 8.16
N ARG A 85 9.95 13.10 7.98
CA ARG A 85 11.16 12.34 8.34
C ARG A 85 12.07 12.27 7.10
N ASN A 86 13.01 13.21 7.01
CA ASN A 86 13.92 13.35 5.86
C ASN A 86 14.79 12.11 5.64
N ASP A 87 15.19 11.44 6.70
CA ASP A 87 15.94 10.18 6.66
C ASP A 87 15.16 9.06 5.97
N LEU A 88 13.88 8.89 6.32
CA LEU A 88 13.01 7.89 5.69
C LEU A 88 12.69 8.25 4.23
N LEU A 89 12.51 9.54 3.93
CA LEU A 89 12.29 10.01 2.56
C LEU A 89 13.52 9.78 1.69
N LEU A 90 14.72 10.01 2.21
CA LEU A 90 15.97 9.81 1.46
C LEU A 90 16.16 8.33 1.13
N THR A 91 16.04 7.45 2.14
CA THR A 91 16.10 6.00 1.93
C THR A 91 15.14 5.53 0.84
N ALA A 92 13.89 6.03 0.86
CA ALA A 92 12.93 5.69 -0.18
C ALA A 92 13.32 6.27 -1.55
N ALA A 93 13.80 7.51 -1.60
CA ALA A 93 14.13 8.19 -2.86
C ALA A 93 15.34 7.57 -3.56
N GLU A 94 16.28 7.00 -2.83
CA GLU A 94 17.42 6.26 -3.36
C GLU A 94 17.00 5.01 -4.15
N GLU A 95 15.87 4.40 -3.76
CA GLU A 95 15.36 3.16 -4.35
C GLU A 95 14.31 3.39 -5.47
N PHE A 96 13.76 4.59 -5.65
CA PHE A 96 12.64 4.84 -6.57
C PHE A 96 12.89 4.36 -8.00
N ASN A 97 14.08 4.60 -8.53
CA ASN A 97 14.38 4.25 -9.91
C ASN A 97 14.57 2.75 -10.09
N GLU A 98 15.18 2.07 -9.12
CA GLU A 98 15.33 0.62 -9.13
C GLU A 98 13.97 -0.08 -9.03
N VAL A 99 13.14 0.35 -8.07
CA VAL A 99 11.75 -0.15 -7.93
C VAL A 99 10.95 0.07 -9.21
N THR A 100 11.12 1.22 -9.87
CA THR A 100 10.44 1.50 -11.15
C THR A 100 10.91 0.55 -12.26
N ALA A 101 12.19 0.30 -12.37
CA ALA A 101 12.75 -0.65 -13.34
C ALA A 101 12.27 -2.10 -13.06
N ASP A 102 12.13 -2.46 -11.79
CA ASP A 102 11.56 -3.76 -11.41
C ASP A 102 10.08 -3.90 -11.83
N MET A 103 9.30 -2.83 -11.70
CA MET A 103 7.92 -2.83 -12.17
C MET A 103 7.85 -2.99 -13.70
N GLU A 104 8.75 -2.36 -14.46
CA GLU A 104 8.84 -2.54 -15.90
C GLU A 104 9.17 -4.00 -16.25
N LYS A 105 10.11 -4.63 -15.55
CA LYS A 105 10.44 -6.07 -15.73
C LYS A 105 9.24 -6.99 -15.44
N LEU A 106 8.35 -6.59 -14.54
CA LEU A 106 7.11 -7.32 -14.27
C LEU A 106 6.03 -7.10 -15.35
N GLY A 107 6.25 -6.19 -16.28
CA GLY A 107 5.35 -5.92 -17.40
C GLY A 107 4.59 -4.59 -17.29
N LEU A 108 4.94 -3.71 -16.35
CA LEU A 108 4.39 -2.36 -16.34
C LEU A 108 4.83 -1.59 -17.58
N VAL A 109 3.87 -1.05 -18.32
CA VAL A 109 4.17 -0.25 -19.50
C VAL A 109 4.54 1.17 -19.07
N ILE A 110 5.83 1.51 -19.24
CA ILE A 110 6.35 2.86 -19.01
C ILE A 110 6.57 3.52 -20.37
N LEU A 111 6.07 4.73 -20.56
CA LEU A 111 6.22 5.46 -21.81
C LEU A 111 7.67 5.91 -22.00
N LYS A 112 8.22 5.63 -23.18
CA LYS A 112 9.58 6.02 -23.57
C LYS A 112 9.53 7.01 -24.73
N ASP A 113 10.50 7.91 -24.75
CA ASP A 113 10.72 8.82 -25.88
C ASP A 113 11.53 8.14 -27.01
N GLU A 114 11.84 8.88 -28.04
CA GLU A 114 12.61 8.41 -29.21
C GLU A 114 14.04 7.94 -28.88
N ASN A 115 14.59 8.38 -27.74
CA ASN A 115 15.91 8.00 -27.27
C ASN A 115 15.86 6.76 -26.34
N GLY A 116 14.64 6.27 -26.01
CA GLY A 116 14.43 5.19 -25.05
C GLY A 116 14.43 5.63 -23.59
N ASP A 117 14.54 6.91 -23.29
CA ASP A 117 14.42 7.47 -21.93
C ASP A 117 12.95 7.52 -21.51
N TYR A 118 12.66 7.34 -20.21
CA TYR A 118 11.29 7.46 -19.69
C TYR A 118 10.73 8.86 -19.88
N VAL A 119 9.51 8.97 -20.38
CA VAL A 119 8.85 10.27 -20.61
C VAL A 119 8.55 10.93 -19.27
N ALA A 120 9.35 11.95 -18.94
CA ALA A 120 9.17 12.74 -17.73
C ALA A 120 7.91 13.62 -17.80
N ARG A 121 7.27 13.82 -16.64
CA ARG A 121 6.18 14.75 -16.42
C ARG A 121 6.57 15.66 -15.24
N GLY A 122 7.16 16.81 -15.56
CA GLY A 122 7.76 17.68 -14.54
C GLY A 122 9.05 17.10 -13.96
N ASN A 123 9.35 17.40 -12.71
CA ASN A 123 10.66 17.17 -12.10
C ASN A 123 10.82 15.86 -11.33
N ARG A 124 9.76 15.06 -11.16
CA ARG A 124 9.75 13.87 -10.30
C ARG A 124 8.78 12.77 -10.74
N ASN A 125 8.18 12.93 -11.89
CA ASN A 125 7.13 12.03 -12.36
C ASN A 125 7.51 11.48 -13.72
N ILE A 126 7.10 10.25 -13.99
CA ILE A 126 7.17 9.62 -15.32
C ILE A 126 5.79 9.13 -15.73
N LYS A 127 5.54 9.08 -17.04
CA LYS A 127 4.28 8.61 -17.60
C LYS A 127 4.26 7.09 -17.71
N ILE A 128 3.15 6.49 -17.32
CA ILE A 128 2.92 5.05 -17.43
C ILE A 128 1.53 4.76 -17.99
N ASN A 129 1.35 3.55 -18.50
CA ASN A 129 0.03 2.95 -18.68
C ASN A 129 -0.18 1.92 -17.57
N GLY A 130 -0.73 2.38 -16.45
CA GLY A 130 -0.77 1.63 -15.19
C GLY A 130 -2.13 1.01 -14.86
N GLU A 131 -3.00 0.76 -15.84
CA GLU A 131 -4.26 0.05 -15.60
C GLU A 131 -4.04 -1.36 -15.02
N ASN A 132 -2.98 -2.01 -15.47
CA ASN A 132 -2.61 -3.36 -15.05
C ASN A 132 -1.60 -3.38 -13.89
N PHE A 133 -1.22 -2.26 -13.32
CA PHE A 133 -0.19 -2.21 -12.30
C PHE A 133 -0.50 -3.13 -11.12
N LYS A 134 -1.70 -3.03 -10.56
CA LYS A 134 -2.09 -3.85 -9.42
C LYS A 134 -2.21 -5.35 -9.75
N PRO A 135 -2.86 -5.77 -10.85
CA PRO A 135 -2.83 -7.16 -11.31
C PRO A 135 -1.43 -7.74 -11.52
N LEU A 136 -0.51 -6.99 -12.12
CA LEU A 136 0.88 -7.45 -12.32
C LEU A 136 1.57 -7.78 -10.99
N LEU A 137 1.44 -6.90 -9.98
CA LEU A 137 1.97 -7.15 -8.64
C LEU A 137 1.32 -8.37 -7.99
N ALA A 138 0.01 -8.50 -8.07
CA ALA A 138 -0.71 -9.62 -7.49
C ALA A 138 -0.31 -10.96 -8.12
N ASP A 139 -0.19 -11.00 -9.45
CA ASP A 139 0.23 -12.19 -10.17
C ASP A 139 1.68 -12.58 -9.84
N ALA A 140 2.55 -11.61 -9.63
CA ALA A 140 3.92 -11.87 -9.18
C ALA A 140 3.94 -12.46 -7.75
N VAL A 141 3.13 -11.92 -6.84
CA VAL A 141 2.98 -12.45 -5.47
C VAL A 141 2.48 -13.90 -5.50
N TYR A 142 1.44 -14.21 -6.28
CA TYR A 142 0.93 -15.58 -6.39
C TYR A 142 1.91 -16.58 -7.02
N LYS A 143 2.90 -16.11 -7.78
CA LYS A 143 3.97 -16.95 -8.35
C LYS A 143 5.13 -17.16 -7.39
N SER A 144 5.19 -16.42 -6.30
CA SER A 144 6.27 -16.54 -5.30
C SER A 144 6.06 -17.81 -4.47
N LYS A 145 7.13 -18.61 -4.29
CA LYS A 145 7.03 -19.95 -3.69
C LYS A 145 6.80 -19.93 -2.18
N ASN A 146 7.28 -18.90 -1.50
CA ASN A 146 7.25 -18.75 -0.05
C ASN A 146 6.26 -17.66 0.42
N VAL A 147 5.31 -17.28 -0.43
CA VAL A 147 4.27 -16.29 -0.11
C VAL A 147 2.89 -16.92 -0.23
N ASP A 148 2.18 -16.94 0.88
CA ASP A 148 0.77 -17.29 0.94
C ASP A 148 -0.12 -16.04 1.03
N VAL A 149 -1.34 -16.13 0.52
CA VAL A 149 -2.29 -15.01 0.50
C VAL A 149 -3.63 -15.43 1.06
N LEU A 150 -4.08 -14.73 2.10
CA LEU A 150 -5.44 -14.81 2.62
C LEU A 150 -6.23 -13.59 2.12
N ASN A 151 -7.03 -13.78 1.08
CA ASN A 151 -8.02 -12.78 0.67
C ASN A 151 -9.25 -12.86 1.56
N TYR A 152 -9.96 -11.73 1.66
CA TYR A 152 -11.20 -11.62 2.43
C TYR A 152 -11.03 -11.86 3.93
N VAL A 153 -9.84 -11.59 4.46
CA VAL A 153 -9.54 -11.68 5.89
C VAL A 153 -9.24 -10.28 6.44
N ASN A 154 -10.09 -9.82 7.33
CA ASN A 154 -9.93 -8.56 8.03
C ASN A 154 -9.17 -8.79 9.33
N ILE A 155 -7.98 -8.27 9.43
CA ILE A 155 -7.19 -8.24 10.67
C ILE A 155 -7.73 -7.12 11.54
N THR A 156 -7.97 -7.42 12.82
CA THR A 156 -8.56 -6.47 13.78
C THR A 156 -7.59 -6.00 14.84
N ASP A 157 -6.72 -6.89 15.31
CA ASP A 157 -5.82 -6.61 16.41
C ASP A 157 -4.46 -7.30 16.23
N LEU A 158 -3.42 -6.72 16.82
CA LEU A 158 -2.12 -7.35 16.95
C LEU A 158 -2.02 -8.13 18.27
N LEU A 159 -1.32 -9.24 18.22
CA LEU A 159 -0.94 -10.00 19.41
C LEU A 159 0.36 -9.42 19.96
N THR A 160 0.31 -8.90 21.17
CA THR A 160 1.46 -8.24 21.81
C THR A 160 1.75 -8.86 23.18
N GLU A 161 3.02 -9.04 23.48
CA GLU A 161 3.50 -9.49 24.77
C GLU A 161 4.83 -8.82 25.08
N ASN A 162 4.97 -8.29 26.30
CA ASN A 162 6.19 -7.63 26.77
C ASN A 162 6.74 -6.55 25.82
N GLY A 163 5.86 -5.77 25.18
CA GLY A 163 6.22 -4.71 24.24
C GLY A 163 6.64 -5.21 22.84
N SER A 164 6.49 -6.49 22.57
CA SER A 164 6.78 -7.08 21.27
C SER A 164 5.50 -7.59 20.59
N VAL A 165 5.41 -7.43 19.28
CA VAL A 165 4.35 -8.00 18.45
C VAL A 165 4.78 -9.40 18.01
N TYR A 166 3.92 -10.41 18.22
CA TYR A 166 4.17 -11.79 17.82
C TYR A 166 3.10 -12.39 16.91
N GLY A 167 2.20 -11.56 16.39
CA GLY A 167 1.16 -11.99 15.48
C GLY A 167 -0.02 -11.05 15.40
N ALA A 168 -1.14 -11.58 14.91
CA ALA A 168 -2.39 -10.84 14.78
C ALA A 168 -3.61 -11.78 14.85
N VAL A 169 -4.76 -11.19 15.10
CA VAL A 169 -6.05 -11.89 14.99
C VAL A 169 -6.94 -11.18 13.97
N GLY A 170 -7.82 -11.97 13.35
CA GLY A 170 -8.76 -11.45 12.37
C GLY A 170 -9.87 -12.43 12.06
N PHE A 171 -10.70 -12.10 11.10
CA PHE A 171 -11.80 -12.96 10.68
C PHE A 171 -12.02 -12.88 9.17
N SER A 172 -12.55 -13.95 8.60
CA SER A 172 -13.02 -13.96 7.22
C SER A 172 -14.31 -13.14 7.09
N ILE A 173 -14.39 -12.32 6.06
CA ILE A 173 -15.63 -11.60 5.71
C ILE A 173 -16.56 -12.43 4.83
N MET A 174 -16.13 -13.63 4.43
CA MET A 174 -16.88 -14.53 3.54
C MET A 174 -17.35 -15.80 4.25
N GLU A 175 -16.69 -16.20 5.34
CA GLU A 175 -16.91 -17.46 6.04
C GLU A 175 -16.97 -17.23 7.55
N GLU A 176 -17.63 -18.11 8.29
CA GLU A 176 -17.66 -18.10 9.76
C GLU A 176 -16.34 -18.63 10.34
N THR A 177 -15.23 -17.92 10.02
CA THR A 177 -13.86 -18.32 10.39
C THR A 177 -13.12 -17.16 11.03
N ALA A 178 -12.56 -17.38 12.22
CA ALA A 178 -11.58 -16.52 12.86
C ALA A 178 -10.17 -17.05 12.61
N TYR A 179 -9.20 -16.16 12.58
CA TYR A 179 -7.79 -16.48 12.39
C TYR A 179 -6.98 -15.99 13.59
N VAL A 180 -6.09 -16.84 14.07
CA VAL A 180 -5.00 -16.49 14.98
C VAL A 180 -3.72 -16.75 14.21
N ILE A 181 -2.97 -15.70 13.92
CA ILE A 181 -1.76 -15.76 13.08
C ILE A 181 -0.58 -15.41 13.96
N HIS A 182 0.33 -16.35 14.15
CA HIS A 182 1.60 -16.11 14.82
C HIS A 182 2.65 -15.74 13.77
N ALA A 183 3.44 -14.71 14.06
CA ALA A 183 4.47 -14.22 13.16
C ALA A 183 5.67 -13.67 13.94
N LYS A 184 6.88 -13.86 13.41
CA LYS A 184 8.10 -13.28 13.99
C LYS A 184 8.23 -11.79 13.71
N ALA A 185 7.64 -11.33 12.59
CA ALA A 185 7.58 -9.92 12.23
C ALA A 185 6.22 -9.59 11.59
N VAL A 186 5.72 -8.38 11.84
CA VAL A 186 4.45 -7.90 11.27
C VAL A 186 4.68 -6.57 10.55
N LEU A 187 4.25 -6.52 9.29
CA LEU A 187 4.25 -5.31 8.48
C LEU A 187 2.81 -4.81 8.29
N ILE A 188 2.51 -3.59 8.74
CA ILE A 188 1.21 -2.94 8.52
C ILE A 188 1.28 -2.14 7.21
N ALA A 189 0.56 -2.60 6.18
CA ALA A 189 0.50 -2.01 4.85
C ALA A 189 -0.93 -1.64 4.42
N THR A 190 -1.75 -1.18 5.36
CA THR A 190 -3.20 -0.98 5.20
C THR A 190 -3.60 0.28 4.44
N GLY A 191 -2.63 1.11 4.06
CA GLY A 191 -2.87 2.37 3.34
C GLY A 191 -3.46 3.47 4.20
N GLY A 192 -3.88 4.56 3.56
CA GLY A 192 -4.39 5.75 4.23
C GLY A 192 -5.82 5.59 4.77
N ALA A 193 -6.17 6.38 5.77
CA ALA A 193 -7.46 6.33 6.48
C ALA A 193 -8.56 7.20 5.82
N ALA A 194 -8.75 7.07 4.51
CA ALA A 194 -9.70 7.90 3.76
C ALA A 194 -11.15 7.78 4.27
N GLY A 195 -11.54 6.62 4.77
CA GLY A 195 -12.91 6.33 5.19
C GLY A 195 -13.37 7.00 6.48
N ILE A 196 -12.47 7.62 7.26
CA ILE A 196 -12.85 8.40 8.46
C ILE A 196 -13.33 9.81 8.11
N TYR A 197 -13.03 10.30 6.92
CA TYR A 197 -13.43 11.63 6.48
C TYR A 197 -14.75 11.60 5.72
N LYS A 198 -15.63 12.54 6.04
CA LYS A 198 -16.87 12.75 5.29
C LYS A 198 -16.66 13.89 4.30
N PRO A 199 -17.11 13.75 3.05
CA PRO A 199 -17.15 14.88 2.14
C PRO A 199 -18.06 15.99 2.69
N ASN A 200 -17.62 17.24 2.64
CA ASN A 200 -18.44 18.40 3.05
C ASN A 200 -19.56 18.73 2.04
N ASN A 201 -19.55 18.10 0.89
CA ASN A 201 -20.56 18.32 -0.14
C ASN A 201 -21.71 17.31 0.04
N PRO A 202 -22.96 17.75 0.29
CA PRO A 202 -24.12 16.86 0.47
C PRO A 202 -24.39 15.92 -0.71
N GLY A 203 -23.97 16.28 -1.92
CA GLY A 203 -24.09 15.43 -3.12
C GLY A 203 -23.02 14.33 -3.23
N PHE A 204 -22.05 14.30 -2.32
CA PHE A 204 -20.99 13.30 -2.31
C PHE A 204 -21.30 12.18 -1.32
N SER A 205 -21.41 10.98 -1.83
CA SER A 205 -21.46 9.77 -1.04
C SER A 205 -20.07 9.14 -0.92
N ARG A 206 -19.90 8.20 0.01
CA ARG A 206 -18.66 7.39 0.12
C ARG A 206 -18.30 6.69 -1.19
N HIS A 207 -19.26 6.39 -2.04
CA HIS A 207 -19.05 5.75 -3.35
C HIS A 207 -18.36 6.64 -4.38
N LYS A 208 -18.32 7.95 -4.15
CA LYS A 208 -17.67 8.92 -5.04
C LYS A 208 -16.27 9.33 -4.56
N MET A 209 -15.71 8.65 -3.58
CA MET A 209 -14.33 8.87 -3.15
C MET A 209 -13.37 8.11 -4.06
N TRP A 210 -12.23 8.73 -4.36
CA TRP A 210 -11.13 8.10 -5.10
C TRP A 210 -10.48 6.96 -4.32
N TYR A 211 -10.25 7.20 -3.03
CA TYR A 211 -9.60 6.23 -2.15
C TYR A 211 -10.61 5.22 -1.60
N PRO A 212 -10.15 4.01 -1.23
CA PRO A 212 -11.02 2.99 -0.66
C PRO A 212 -11.78 3.51 0.57
N PRO A 213 -13.12 3.60 0.52
CA PRO A 213 -13.91 4.23 1.59
C PRO A 213 -13.97 3.39 2.88
N PHE A 214 -13.56 2.12 2.79
CA PHE A 214 -13.52 1.20 3.92
C PHE A 214 -12.18 1.19 4.67
N ASN A 215 -11.23 2.04 4.28
CA ASN A 215 -10.00 2.27 5.02
C ASN A 215 -10.27 3.28 6.12
N THR A 216 -10.60 2.80 7.32
CA THR A 216 -11.07 3.60 8.46
C THR A 216 -10.01 3.82 9.54
N GLY A 217 -8.73 3.62 9.20
CA GLY A 217 -7.62 3.86 10.12
C GLY A 217 -7.29 2.69 11.06
N ALA A 218 -7.84 1.49 10.80
CA ALA A 218 -7.56 0.32 11.65
C ALA A 218 -6.07 0.00 11.76
N GLY A 219 -5.30 0.13 10.66
CA GLY A 219 -3.84 -0.07 10.69
C GLY A 219 -3.12 0.96 11.57
N TYR A 220 -3.56 2.21 11.58
CA TYR A 220 -3.02 3.23 12.49
C TYR A 220 -3.35 2.90 13.94
N ALA A 221 -4.60 2.49 14.21
CA ALA A 221 -5.02 2.10 15.56
C ALA A 221 -4.20 0.90 16.06
N MET A 222 -4.02 -0.14 15.25
CA MET A 222 -3.19 -1.29 15.60
C MET A 222 -1.75 -0.89 15.94
N GLY A 223 -1.14 -0.03 15.13
CA GLY A 223 0.20 0.48 15.40
C GLY A 223 0.29 1.25 16.73
N LEU A 224 -0.62 2.21 16.95
CA LEU A 224 -0.65 3.00 18.18
C LEU A 224 -0.91 2.14 19.43
N LEU A 225 -1.88 1.24 19.37
CA LEU A 225 -2.24 0.36 20.49
C LEU A 225 -1.12 -0.64 20.84
N SER A 226 -0.28 -0.98 19.89
CA SER A 226 0.92 -1.82 20.12
C SER A 226 2.17 -1.03 20.53
N GLY A 227 2.05 0.29 20.71
CA GLY A 227 3.14 1.15 21.16
C GLY A 227 4.07 1.67 20.06
N ALA A 228 3.70 1.54 18.78
CA ALA A 228 4.50 2.07 17.69
C ALA A 228 4.49 3.61 17.68
N GLU A 229 5.65 4.20 17.41
CA GLU A 229 5.76 5.62 17.13
C GLU A 229 5.20 5.92 15.73
N MET A 230 4.43 7.01 15.63
CA MET A 230 3.82 7.42 14.37
C MET A 230 4.39 8.75 13.92
N THR A 231 4.58 8.91 12.62
CA THR A 231 5.08 10.14 12.01
C THR A 231 4.09 10.71 11.02
N THR A 232 4.13 12.03 10.81
CA THR A 232 3.37 12.77 9.80
C THR A 232 1.84 12.75 9.95
N PHE A 233 1.32 12.50 11.15
CA PHE A 233 -0.13 12.56 11.42
C PHE A 233 -0.73 13.96 11.24
N GLU A 234 0.09 15.01 11.35
CA GLU A 234 -0.30 16.40 11.10
C GLU A 234 -0.59 16.65 9.63
N MET A 235 -0.01 15.83 8.75
CA MET A 235 -0.15 15.98 7.30
C MET A 235 -1.32 15.17 6.77
N ARG A 236 -2.20 15.84 6.03
CA ARG A 236 -3.31 15.21 5.34
C ARG A 236 -3.29 15.56 3.86
N PHE A 237 -3.06 14.56 3.03
CA PHE A 237 -3.17 14.72 1.60
C PHE A 237 -4.63 14.61 1.15
N ILE A 238 -5.12 15.60 0.42
CA ILE A 238 -6.46 15.61 -0.19
C ILE A 238 -6.32 15.93 -1.66
N ALA A 239 -6.72 14.99 -2.52
CA ALA A 239 -6.79 15.23 -3.94
C ALA A 239 -8.05 16.06 -4.27
N LEU A 240 -7.86 17.23 -4.87
CA LEU A 240 -8.95 18.02 -5.41
C LEU A 240 -9.46 17.41 -6.72
N ARG A 241 -10.77 17.35 -6.87
CA ARG A 241 -11.45 16.81 -8.05
C ARG A 241 -12.58 17.74 -8.48
N CYS A 242 -12.83 17.83 -9.79
CA CYS A 242 -14.02 18.49 -10.27
C CYS A 242 -15.27 17.72 -9.85
N LYS A 243 -16.27 18.43 -9.31
CA LYS A 243 -17.50 17.83 -8.78
C LYS A 243 -18.24 16.99 -9.82
N ASP A 244 -18.31 17.47 -11.05
CA ASP A 244 -19.16 16.90 -12.09
C ASP A 244 -18.41 15.87 -12.97
N THR A 245 -17.09 15.82 -12.86
CA THR A 245 -16.23 14.92 -13.63
C THR A 245 -15.35 14.11 -12.69
N ILE A 246 -15.95 13.34 -11.79
CA ILE A 246 -15.16 12.42 -10.95
C ILE A 246 -14.70 11.26 -11.83
N ALA A 247 -13.68 11.53 -12.62
CA ALA A 247 -12.98 10.49 -13.35
C ALA A 247 -11.83 9.93 -12.48
N PRO A 248 -11.54 8.63 -12.59
CA PRO A 248 -10.41 8.03 -11.92
C PRO A 248 -9.08 8.70 -12.26
N THR A 249 -8.99 9.39 -13.37
CA THR A 249 -7.73 9.88 -13.96
C THR A 249 -7.60 11.40 -14.05
N GLY A 250 -8.49 12.17 -13.48
CA GLY A 250 -8.44 13.65 -13.57
C GLY A 250 -8.00 14.32 -12.28
N THR A 251 -6.75 14.71 -12.16
CA THR A 251 -6.31 15.75 -11.21
C THR A 251 -6.21 17.07 -11.95
N ILE A 252 -6.76 18.14 -11.40
CA ILE A 252 -6.50 19.50 -11.86
C ILE A 252 -5.09 19.87 -11.42
#